data_c9946c4003df8dd6d02aa6d5e7fc2f33
#
_entry.id   c9946c4003df8dd6d02aa6d5e7fc2f33
#
_cell.length_a   1.000
_cell.length_b   1.000
_cell.length_c   1.000
_cell.angle_alpha   90.00
_cell.angle_beta   90.00
_cell.angle_gamma   90.00
#
_symmetry.space_group_name_H-M   'P 1'
#
loop_
_entity.id
_entity.type
_entity.pdbx_description
1 polymer ?
#
loop_
_entity_poly.entity_id
_entity_poly.type
_entity_poly.pdbx_seq_one_letter_code
_entity_poly.pdbx_strand_id
1 'polypeptide(L)'
;RTKGRLMVNSRTKGSSFERQLANDLQLELNISFKRDLEQYRASEHGDLIPSNDSFPFLIEAKRYSKGAVGGSAAWWDQAVAAAKRADKLPCLVYKYDHKPIRFVIDVLAAYKAGYEFKNEPPEHGRLEMDLHTFCWIVRELMNDN
;
A
#
# COMPACT_ATOMS: atom_id res chain seq x y z
N ARG A 1 -0.76 -19.41 -26.99
CA ARG A 1 -0.13 -20.12 -25.88
C ARG A 1 0.60 -19.17 -24.95
N THR A 2 1.41 -18.29 -25.49
CA THR A 2 2.18 -17.32 -24.74
C THR A 2 1.30 -16.32 -24.00
N LYS A 3 0.24 -15.85 -24.64
CA LYS A 3 -0.71 -14.92 -24.03
C LYS A 3 -1.43 -15.53 -22.83
N GLY A 4 -1.89 -16.78 -22.94
CA GLY A 4 -2.54 -17.46 -21.84
C GLY A 4 -1.63 -17.64 -20.64
N ARG A 5 -0.36 -17.98 -20.89
CA ARG A 5 0.66 -18.10 -19.85
C ARG A 5 0.92 -16.79 -19.13
N LEU A 6 1.05 -15.69 -19.89
CA LEU A 6 1.30 -14.38 -19.31
C LEU A 6 0.16 -13.95 -18.39
N MET A 7 -1.10 -14.18 -18.81
CA MET A 7 -2.27 -13.86 -18.00
C MET A 7 -2.29 -14.68 -16.70
N VAL A 8 -2.05 -15.98 -16.78
CA VAL A 8 -2.01 -16.85 -15.60
C VAL A 8 -0.87 -16.43 -14.67
N ASN A 9 0.31 -16.15 -15.23
CA ASN A 9 1.46 -15.70 -14.45
C ASN A 9 1.20 -14.37 -13.75
N SER A 10 0.51 -13.45 -14.42
CA SER A 10 0.17 -12.15 -13.83
C SER A 10 -0.79 -12.30 -12.65
N ARG A 11 -1.79 -13.15 -12.77
CA ARG A 11 -2.70 -13.44 -11.66
C ARG A 11 -1.99 -14.10 -10.50
N THR A 12 -1.12 -15.06 -10.79
CA THR A 12 -0.32 -15.74 -9.77
C THR A 12 0.62 -14.77 -9.07
N LYS A 13 1.29 -13.90 -9.83
CA LYS A 13 2.16 -12.86 -9.26
C LYS A 13 1.38 -11.94 -8.33
N GLY A 14 0.20 -11.49 -8.74
CA GLY A 14 -0.63 -10.62 -7.92
C GLY A 14 -1.08 -11.28 -6.63
N SER A 15 -1.59 -12.52 -6.73
CA SER A 15 -2.02 -13.29 -5.56
C SER A 15 -0.87 -13.58 -4.60
N SER A 16 0.27 -14.00 -5.14
CA SER A 16 1.45 -14.29 -4.34
C SER A 16 1.99 -13.06 -3.65
N PHE A 17 1.98 -11.94 -4.37
CA PHE A 17 2.42 -10.67 -3.81
C PHE A 17 1.54 -10.24 -2.64
N GLU A 18 0.23 -10.31 -2.79
CA GLU A 18 -0.71 -9.93 -1.73
C GLU A 18 -0.54 -10.81 -0.50
N ARG A 19 -0.33 -12.13 -0.68
CA ARG A 19 -0.08 -13.04 0.43
C ARG A 19 1.23 -12.73 1.15
N GLN A 20 2.28 -12.50 0.36
CA GLN A 20 3.58 -12.14 0.93
C GLN A 20 3.50 -10.84 1.71
N LEU A 21 2.85 -9.84 1.14
CA LEU A 21 2.66 -8.53 1.77
C LEU A 21 1.90 -8.67 3.10
N ALA A 22 0.82 -9.44 3.10
CA ALA A 22 0.03 -9.70 4.30
C ALA A 22 0.88 -10.35 5.39
N ASN A 23 1.70 -11.34 5.02
CA ASN A 23 2.59 -12.02 5.97
C ASN A 23 3.65 -11.07 6.52
N ASP A 24 4.27 -10.28 5.67
CA ASP A 24 5.33 -9.35 6.07
C ASP A 24 4.79 -8.28 7.02
N LEU A 25 3.61 -7.75 6.72
CA LEU A 25 2.97 -6.76 7.58
C LEU A 25 2.59 -7.37 8.94
N GLN A 26 2.09 -8.60 8.95
CA GLN A 26 1.73 -9.27 10.18
C GLN A 26 2.95 -9.49 11.07
N LEU A 27 4.07 -9.91 10.50
CA LEU A 27 5.32 -10.11 11.24
C LEU A 27 5.82 -8.81 11.88
N GLU A 28 5.71 -7.70 11.15
CA GLU A 28 6.20 -6.41 11.63
C GLU A 28 5.24 -5.73 12.61
N LEU A 29 3.93 -5.81 12.34
CA LEU A 29 2.94 -5.01 13.06
C LEU A 29 2.12 -5.80 14.06
N ASN A 30 2.19 -7.12 14.01
CA ASN A 30 1.31 -8.00 14.79
C ASN A 30 -0.18 -7.72 14.52
N ILE A 31 -0.48 -7.37 13.28
CA ILE A 31 -1.84 -7.17 12.77
C ILE A 31 -2.00 -8.15 11.62
N SER A 32 -3.04 -8.98 11.63
CA SER A 32 -3.29 -9.87 10.50
C SER A 32 -4.04 -9.14 9.40
N PHE A 33 -3.78 -9.55 8.16
CA PHE A 33 -4.39 -8.98 6.97
C PHE A 33 -4.95 -10.09 6.11
N LYS A 34 -6.13 -9.88 5.57
CA LYS A 34 -6.76 -10.79 4.60
C LYS A 34 -6.75 -10.13 3.23
N ARG A 35 -6.64 -10.97 2.19
CA ARG A 35 -6.84 -10.48 0.83
C ARG A 35 -8.32 -10.21 0.61
N ASP A 36 -8.63 -9.09 -0.04
CA ASP A 36 -10.00 -8.78 -0.43
C ASP A 36 -10.31 -9.51 -1.74
N LEU A 37 -11.01 -10.63 -1.64
CA LEU A 37 -11.37 -11.47 -2.79
C LEU A 37 -12.63 -10.97 -3.51
N GLU A 38 -13.28 -9.93 -2.97
CA GLU A 38 -14.50 -9.36 -3.53
C GLU A 38 -14.25 -7.95 -4.07
N GLN A 39 -13.10 -7.74 -4.70
CA GLN A 39 -12.66 -6.43 -5.21
C GLN A 39 -13.61 -5.83 -6.25
N TYR A 40 -14.41 -6.63 -6.90
CA TYR A 40 -15.39 -6.16 -7.87
C TYR A 40 -16.57 -5.43 -7.22
N ARG A 41 -16.72 -5.51 -5.93
CA ARG A 41 -17.72 -4.74 -5.17
C ARG A 41 -17.09 -3.46 -4.67
N ALA A 42 -17.92 -2.45 -4.42
CA ALA A 42 -17.42 -1.23 -3.80
C ALA A 42 -16.78 -1.59 -2.46
N SER A 43 -15.46 -1.57 -2.41
CA SER A 43 -14.71 -1.98 -1.23
C SER A 43 -14.29 -0.77 -0.42
N GLU A 44 -14.46 -0.85 0.88
CA GLU A 44 -13.97 0.14 1.83
C GLU A 44 -12.63 -0.29 2.45
N HIS A 45 -12.02 -1.36 1.93
CA HIS A 45 -10.88 -2.00 2.59
C HIS A 45 -9.61 -2.01 1.77
N GLY A 46 -9.67 -1.74 0.47
CA GLY A 46 -8.53 -1.91 -0.42
C GLY A 46 -8.24 -3.38 -0.70
N ASP A 47 -7.03 -3.67 -1.12
CA ASP A 47 -6.62 -5.03 -1.49
C ASP A 47 -6.35 -5.94 -0.29
N LEU A 48 -5.99 -5.37 0.85
CA LEU A 48 -5.77 -6.09 2.10
C LEU A 48 -6.66 -5.52 3.19
N ILE A 49 -7.32 -6.40 3.91
CA ILE A 49 -8.22 -6.03 5.00
C ILE A 49 -7.53 -6.28 6.34
N PRO A 50 -7.23 -5.22 7.12
CA PRO A 50 -6.60 -5.41 8.42
C PRO A 50 -7.60 -5.97 9.45
N SER A 51 -7.09 -6.75 10.40
CA SER A 51 -7.89 -7.26 11.53
C SER A 51 -8.15 -6.20 12.59
N ASN A 52 -7.44 -5.10 12.54
CA ASN A 52 -7.55 -3.99 13.47
C ASN A 52 -8.03 -2.74 12.73
N ASP A 53 -9.23 -2.27 13.04
CA ASP A 53 -9.82 -1.09 12.39
C ASP A 53 -9.05 0.20 12.66
N SER A 54 -8.17 0.21 13.66
CA SER A 54 -7.31 1.35 13.95
C SER A 54 -6.15 1.49 12.99
N PHE A 55 -5.89 0.48 12.14
CA PHE A 55 -4.86 0.57 11.12
C PHE A 55 -5.17 1.76 10.22
N PRO A 56 -4.24 2.74 10.11
CA PRO A 56 -4.61 4.04 9.55
C PRO A 56 -4.65 4.11 8.02
N PHE A 57 -4.14 3.08 7.33
CA PHE A 57 -4.00 3.12 5.86
C PHE A 57 -4.98 2.18 5.18
N LEU A 58 -5.34 2.56 3.95
CA LEU A 58 -5.96 1.64 3.00
C LEU A 58 -4.90 1.26 1.98
N ILE A 59 -4.66 -0.04 1.80
CA ILE A 59 -3.57 -0.55 0.96
C ILE A 59 -4.09 -0.97 -0.40
N GLU A 60 -3.49 -0.38 -1.46
CA GLU A 60 -3.65 -0.81 -2.84
C GLU A 60 -2.33 -1.46 -3.27
N ALA A 61 -2.39 -2.70 -3.73
CA ALA A 61 -1.21 -3.48 -4.09
C ALA A 61 -1.13 -3.69 -5.59
N LYS A 62 0.05 -3.46 -6.18
CA LYS A 62 0.29 -3.58 -7.62
C LYS A 62 1.55 -4.40 -7.88
N ARG A 63 1.42 -5.46 -8.64
CA ARG A 63 2.55 -6.35 -8.98
C ARG A 63 2.68 -6.47 -10.49
N TYR A 64 3.71 -5.85 -11.03
CA TYR A 64 3.97 -5.79 -12.48
C TYR A 64 5.41 -6.17 -12.78
N SER A 65 5.70 -6.51 -14.02
CA SER A 65 7.08 -6.82 -14.42
C SER A 65 7.95 -5.58 -14.46
N LYS A 66 7.40 -4.46 -14.87
CA LYS A 66 8.09 -3.17 -14.96
C LYS A 66 7.07 -2.03 -14.94
N GLY A 67 7.56 -0.83 -14.71
CA GLY A 67 6.72 0.37 -14.72
C GLY A 67 7.50 1.61 -14.31
N ALA A 68 6.79 2.69 -14.09
CA ALA A 68 7.37 3.97 -13.71
C ALA A 68 7.98 3.92 -12.30
N VAL A 69 9.03 4.68 -12.10
CA VAL A 69 9.61 4.91 -10.77
C VAL A 69 8.56 5.60 -9.90
N GLY A 70 8.35 5.07 -8.70
CA GLY A 70 7.32 5.60 -7.81
C GLY A 70 5.93 5.04 -8.05
N GLY A 71 5.78 4.15 -9.03
CA GLY A 71 4.50 3.64 -9.47
C GLY A 71 3.82 4.59 -10.45
N SER A 72 2.74 4.16 -11.06
CA SER A 72 2.01 5.00 -12.01
C SER A 72 1.16 6.03 -11.26
N ALA A 73 1.00 7.21 -11.85
CA ALA A 73 0.12 8.23 -11.28
C ALA A 73 -1.32 7.74 -11.15
N ALA A 74 -1.78 6.92 -12.11
CA ALA A 74 -3.11 6.34 -12.06
C ALA A 74 -3.29 5.41 -10.87
N TRP A 75 -2.28 4.64 -10.50
CA TRP A 75 -2.33 3.79 -9.30
C TRP A 75 -2.47 4.61 -8.03
N TRP A 76 -1.70 5.69 -7.95
CA TRP A 76 -1.79 6.60 -6.80
C TRP A 76 -3.17 7.25 -6.70
N ASP A 77 -3.69 7.74 -7.81
CA ASP A 77 -5.03 8.33 -7.85
C ASP A 77 -6.10 7.33 -7.41
N GLN A 78 -5.97 6.07 -7.81
CA GLN A 78 -6.86 4.99 -7.39
C GLN A 78 -6.78 4.78 -5.87
N ALA A 79 -5.57 4.76 -5.33
CA ALA A 79 -5.36 4.60 -3.89
C ALA A 79 -5.96 5.76 -3.09
N VAL A 80 -5.74 6.98 -3.56
CA VAL A 80 -6.29 8.19 -2.93
C VAL A 80 -7.81 8.16 -2.90
N ALA A 81 -8.43 7.83 -4.05
CA ALA A 81 -9.89 7.78 -4.14
C ALA A 81 -10.48 6.71 -3.22
N ALA A 82 -9.87 5.54 -3.18
CA ALA A 82 -10.33 4.45 -2.30
C ALA A 82 -10.18 4.82 -0.83
N ALA A 83 -9.05 5.40 -0.45
CA ALA A 83 -8.79 5.80 0.92
C ALA A 83 -9.77 6.87 1.39
N LYS A 84 -10.09 7.82 0.52
CA LYS A 84 -11.07 8.87 0.83
C LYS A 84 -12.44 8.28 1.13
N ARG A 85 -12.88 7.30 0.35
CA ARG A 85 -14.16 6.61 0.58
C ARG A 85 -14.19 5.87 1.92
N ALA A 86 -13.06 5.34 2.33
CA ALA A 86 -12.91 4.56 3.56
C ALA A 86 -12.55 5.41 4.78
N ASP A 87 -12.33 6.70 4.59
CA ASP A 87 -11.82 7.60 5.64
C ASP A 87 -10.50 7.09 6.23
N LYS A 88 -9.58 6.70 5.33
CA LYS A 88 -8.25 6.21 5.67
C LYS A 88 -7.20 7.00 4.89
N LEU A 89 -5.93 6.80 5.25
CA LEU A 89 -4.81 7.35 4.50
C LEU A 89 -4.45 6.41 3.35
N PRO A 90 -4.12 6.93 2.17
CA PRO A 90 -3.75 6.07 1.06
C PRO A 90 -2.36 5.47 1.23
N CYS A 91 -2.21 4.21 0.84
CA CYS A 91 -0.91 3.55 0.74
C CYS A 91 -0.90 2.71 -0.54
N LEU A 92 -0.02 3.09 -1.47
CA LEU A 92 0.23 2.30 -2.66
C LEU A 92 1.44 1.41 -2.40
N VAL A 93 1.27 0.11 -2.52
CA VAL A 93 2.39 -0.84 -2.40
C VAL A 93 2.59 -1.48 -3.76
N TYR A 94 3.79 -1.36 -4.31
CA TYR A 94 4.05 -1.94 -5.62
C TYR A 94 5.38 -2.69 -5.64
N LYS A 95 5.47 -3.63 -6.56
CA LYS A 95 6.70 -4.38 -6.80
C LYS A 95 6.83 -4.68 -8.29
N TYR A 96 8.02 -4.44 -8.83
CA TYR A 96 8.42 -4.85 -10.18
C TYR A 96 9.34 -6.06 -10.09
N ASP A 97 9.49 -6.78 -11.21
CA ASP A 97 10.40 -7.92 -11.26
C ASP A 97 11.81 -7.50 -10.87
N HIS A 98 12.45 -8.29 -10.02
CA HIS A 98 13.82 -8.08 -9.55
C HIS A 98 14.05 -6.77 -8.79
N LYS A 99 12.99 -6.12 -8.35
CA LYS A 99 13.06 -4.89 -7.55
C LYS A 99 12.43 -5.12 -6.18
N PRO A 100 12.82 -4.33 -5.17
CA PRO A 100 12.23 -4.46 -3.84
C PRO A 100 10.79 -3.95 -3.81
N ILE A 101 10.06 -4.39 -2.80
CA ILE A 101 8.73 -3.86 -2.50
C ILE A 101 8.87 -2.41 -2.05
N ARG A 102 8.01 -1.54 -2.59
CA ARG A 102 8.02 -0.11 -2.26
C ARG A 102 6.66 0.30 -1.73
N PHE A 103 6.67 1.15 -0.72
CA PHE A 103 5.48 1.70 -0.09
C PHE A 103 5.45 3.20 -0.38
N VAL A 104 4.33 3.68 -0.92
CA VAL A 104 4.14 5.10 -1.26
C VAL A 104 3.00 5.64 -0.41
N ILE A 105 3.26 6.72 0.31
CA ILE A 105 2.27 7.38 1.16
C ILE A 105 2.27 8.88 0.88
N ASP A 106 1.23 9.57 1.32
CA ASP A 106 1.18 11.02 1.28
C ASP A 106 2.17 11.59 2.30
N VAL A 107 2.88 12.64 1.93
CA VAL A 107 3.82 13.32 2.82
C VAL A 107 3.13 13.80 4.11
N LEU A 108 1.84 14.12 4.05
CA LEU A 108 1.07 14.53 5.23
C LEU A 108 0.94 13.39 6.26
N ALA A 109 0.95 12.15 5.83
CA ALA A 109 0.94 11.01 6.74
C ALA A 109 2.20 10.96 7.59
N ALA A 110 3.35 11.22 6.96
CA ALA A 110 4.62 11.31 7.70
C ALA A 110 4.62 12.50 8.65
N TYR A 111 4.05 13.62 8.23
CA TYR A 111 3.91 14.79 9.08
C TYR A 111 3.07 14.47 10.32
N LYS A 112 1.95 13.79 10.14
CA LYS A 112 1.08 13.35 11.25
C LYS A 112 1.80 12.38 12.19
N ALA A 113 2.73 11.59 11.66
CA ALA A 113 3.51 10.65 12.47
C ALA A 113 4.62 11.33 13.28
N GLY A 114 4.82 12.64 13.11
CA GLY A 114 5.78 13.39 13.89
C GLY A 114 7.06 13.77 13.16
N TYR A 115 7.17 13.50 11.88
CA TYR A 115 8.33 13.95 11.11
C TYR A 115 8.33 15.45 10.98
N GLU A 116 9.48 16.07 11.22
CA GLU A 116 9.67 17.48 11.07
C GLU A 116 10.27 17.79 9.69
N PHE A 117 9.72 18.79 9.02
CA PHE A 117 10.20 19.26 7.73
C PHE A 117 10.62 20.74 7.85
N LYS A 118 11.72 21.08 7.19
CA LYS A 118 12.18 22.48 7.17
C LYS A 118 11.20 23.40 6.47
N ASN A 119 10.61 22.90 5.39
CA ASN A 119 9.67 23.64 4.57
C ASN A 119 8.31 23.00 4.67
N GLU A 120 7.28 23.78 4.39
CA GLU A 120 5.93 23.25 4.30
C GLU A 120 5.87 22.21 3.19
N PRO A 121 5.32 21.00 3.45
CA PRO A 121 5.27 19.98 2.43
C PRO A 121 4.28 20.34 1.32
N PRO A 122 4.52 19.87 0.09
CA PRO A 122 3.57 20.09 -1.00
C PRO A 122 2.24 19.40 -0.73
N GLU A 123 1.16 20.00 -1.22
CA GLU A 123 -0.19 19.52 -0.93
C GLU A 123 -0.44 18.08 -1.33
N HIS A 124 0.16 17.61 -2.40
CA HIS A 124 -0.01 16.26 -2.92
C HIS A 124 1.31 15.50 -3.02
N GLY A 125 2.26 15.85 -2.17
CA GLY A 125 3.56 15.20 -2.15
C GLY A 125 3.49 13.75 -1.72
N ARG A 126 4.34 12.91 -2.31
CA ARG A 126 4.43 11.49 -2.01
C ARG A 126 5.81 11.14 -1.49
N LEU A 127 5.86 10.20 -0.58
CA LEU A 127 7.10 9.62 -0.07
C LEU A 127 7.09 8.13 -0.38
N GLU A 128 8.22 7.63 -0.85
CA GLU A 128 8.40 6.21 -1.11
C GLU A 128 9.42 5.64 -0.12
N MET A 129 9.14 4.44 0.38
CA MET A 129 9.96 3.84 1.44
C MET A 129 9.89 2.32 1.40
N ASP A 130 10.74 1.68 2.21
CA ASP A 130 10.71 0.24 2.41
C ASP A 130 9.67 -0.17 3.46
N LEU A 131 9.52 -1.48 3.64
CA LEU A 131 8.58 -2.06 4.61
C LEU A 131 8.85 -1.57 6.03
N HIS A 132 10.11 -1.58 6.46
CA HIS A 132 10.45 -1.25 7.85
C HIS A 132 10.12 0.21 8.17
N THR A 133 10.41 1.11 7.26
CA THR A 133 10.11 2.53 7.42
C THR A 133 8.59 2.76 7.45
N PHE A 134 7.86 2.09 6.54
CA PHE A 134 6.39 2.18 6.53
C PHE A 134 5.81 1.70 7.86
N CYS A 135 6.25 0.55 8.35
CA CYS A 135 5.74 -0.01 9.60
C CYS A 135 6.08 0.87 10.80
N TRP A 136 7.23 1.54 10.76
CA TRP A 136 7.58 2.50 11.79
C TRP A 136 6.59 3.68 11.81
N ILE A 137 6.24 4.20 10.64
CA ILE A 137 5.24 5.26 10.52
C ILE A 137 3.87 4.78 11.04
N VAL A 138 3.47 3.56 10.69
CA VAL A 138 2.22 2.98 11.20
C VAL A 138 2.21 2.96 12.72
N ARG A 139 3.29 2.48 13.33
CA ARG A 139 3.37 2.42 14.80
C ARG A 139 3.29 3.80 15.43
N GLU A 140 3.96 4.79 14.85
CA GLU A 140 3.89 6.17 15.34
C GLU A 140 2.45 6.71 15.27
N LEU A 141 1.76 6.48 14.16
CA LEU A 141 0.37 6.93 14.00
C LEU A 141 -0.58 6.22 14.97
N MET A 142 -0.36 4.94 15.22
CA MET A 142 -1.23 4.16 16.10
C MET A 142 -0.98 4.45 17.57
N ASN A 143 0.23 4.87 17.93
CA ASN A 143 0.60 5.19 19.31
C ASN A 143 0.21 6.60 19.73
N ASP A 144 -0.20 7.45 18.80
CA ASP A 144 -0.62 8.83 19.09
C ASP A 144 -2.03 8.91 19.69
N ASN A 145 -2.63 7.77 19.93
CA ASN A 145 -3.94 7.71 20.58
C ASN A 145 -3.76 7.44 22.10
#